data_421ce82e7a8e1f35a1f912dd228ca86b
#
_entry.id   421ce82e7a8e1f35a1f912dd228ca86b
#
_cell.length_a   1.000
_cell.length_b   1.000
_cell.length_c   1.000
_cell.angle_alpha   90.00
_cell.angle_beta   90.00
_cell.angle_gamma   90.00
#
_symmetry.space_group_name_H-M   'P 1'
#
loop_
_entity.id
_entity.type
_entity.pdbx_description
1 polymer ?
#
loop_
_entity_poly.entity_id
_entity_poly.type
_entity_poly.pdbx_seq_one_letter_code
_entity_poly.pdbx_strand_id
1 'polypeptide(L)'
;MKTIRFAAALAALTLIMTAPASAWADGVPAFRVDPFWPKPLPNNWIFGQIGGIATDRHDHVWVYQRPRTLTDDEKGAAVDPPTSKCCKPAPPVLEFDAEGNLVQAWGGEGTGFDWPRSEHGIFVDANDHVWIAGNDKDNDAQVLEFTREGKFVKQIGEARHTEGSNSTRYLGRPALAIVDESAHELYVADGYGNKRIVVFDARSGEYRRHWGAYGAKPDDADPGKYDPGAPIAKQFRNPVHCVRISRDGLVYVCDRVNDRFQVFGKDGRFVAEYALDPNTRFVGSVWDIGFSTDPEQKYLFVADGTNNQIHILLRENGAEVGTFGRQGRNAGEFHWLHTMAIDSRGNIFTGDVDTGKRVQRFERVR
;
A
#
# COMPACT_ATOMS: atom_id res chain seq x y z
N MET A 1 -48.87 -70.03 -7.69
CA MET A 1 -47.61 -69.34 -7.59
C MET A 1 -47.91 -67.86 -7.44
N LYS A 2 -47.69 -67.28 -6.22
CA LYS A 2 -47.91 -65.84 -5.95
C LYS A 2 -46.57 -65.13 -5.98
N THR A 3 -46.40 -64.23 -6.91
CA THR A 3 -45.20 -63.36 -7.05
C THR A 3 -45.33 -62.16 -6.11
N ILE A 4 -44.43 -62.06 -5.15
CA ILE A 4 -44.30 -60.91 -4.24
C ILE A 4 -43.33 -59.89 -4.92
N ARG A 5 -43.84 -58.69 -5.19
CA ARG A 5 -42.99 -57.55 -5.64
C ARG A 5 -42.54 -56.73 -4.41
N PHE A 6 -41.22 -56.67 -4.19
CA PHE A 6 -40.64 -55.75 -3.24
C PHE A 6 -40.43 -54.41 -3.91
N ALA A 7 -41.01 -53.36 -3.37
CA ALA A 7 -40.70 -51.95 -3.72
C ALA A 7 -39.63 -51.44 -2.77
N ALA A 8 -38.47 -51.13 -3.30
CA ALA A 8 -37.41 -50.45 -2.54
C ALA A 8 -37.60 -48.94 -2.64
N ALA A 9 -37.89 -48.30 -1.52
CA ALA A 9 -37.93 -46.84 -1.42
C ALA A 9 -36.52 -46.32 -1.16
N LEU A 10 -35.95 -45.56 -2.12
CA LEU A 10 -34.68 -44.82 -1.97
C LEU A 10 -34.99 -43.51 -1.29
N ALA A 11 -34.60 -43.33 -0.02
CA ALA A 11 -34.63 -42.05 0.66
C ALA A 11 -33.32 -41.26 0.30
N ALA A 12 -33.45 -40.23 -0.50
CA ALA A 12 -32.35 -39.30 -0.77
C ALA A 12 -32.18 -38.34 0.41
N LEU A 13 -31.10 -38.52 1.16
CA LEU A 13 -30.69 -37.61 2.22
C LEU A 13 -29.93 -36.45 1.57
N THR A 14 -30.59 -35.32 1.40
CA THR A 14 -29.93 -34.04 0.99
C THR A 14 -29.18 -33.46 2.18
N LEU A 15 -27.86 -33.65 2.22
CA LEU A 15 -26.97 -32.94 3.14
C LEU A 15 -26.85 -31.48 2.69
N ILE A 16 -27.55 -30.57 3.36
CA ILE A 16 -27.35 -29.15 3.20
C ILE A 16 -26.06 -28.81 3.96
N MET A 17 -24.94 -28.71 3.23
CA MET A 17 -23.71 -28.10 3.77
C MET A 17 -23.91 -26.60 3.90
N THR A 18 -24.29 -26.13 5.06
CA THR A 18 -24.17 -24.73 5.43
C THR A 18 -22.69 -24.44 5.64
N ALA A 19 -22.06 -23.72 4.69
CA ALA A 19 -20.74 -23.14 4.94
C ALA A 19 -20.85 -22.26 6.20
N PRO A 20 -19.90 -22.31 7.15
CA PRO A 20 -19.90 -21.40 8.27
C PRO A 20 -19.74 -19.98 7.72
N ALA A 21 -20.78 -19.16 7.85
CA ALA A 21 -20.63 -17.73 7.73
C ALA A 21 -19.65 -17.34 8.85
N SER A 22 -18.51 -16.75 8.47
CA SER A 22 -17.59 -16.17 9.44
C SER A 22 -18.37 -15.13 10.24
N ALA A 23 -18.70 -15.46 11.49
CA ALA A 23 -19.41 -14.57 12.37
C ALA A 23 -18.43 -13.47 12.81
N TRP A 24 -18.46 -12.33 12.09
CA TRP A 24 -17.79 -11.12 12.53
C TRP A 24 -18.36 -10.69 13.88
N ALA A 25 -17.51 -10.37 14.85
CA ALA A 25 -17.96 -9.81 16.12
C ALA A 25 -18.79 -8.54 15.87
N ASP A 26 -19.84 -8.31 16.66
CA ASP A 26 -20.70 -7.15 16.50
C ASP A 26 -19.88 -5.85 16.59
N GLY A 27 -20.05 -4.97 15.57
CA GLY A 27 -19.38 -3.68 15.49
C GLY A 27 -18.04 -3.67 14.74
N VAL A 28 -17.44 -4.83 14.37
CA VAL A 28 -16.24 -4.88 13.56
C VAL A 28 -16.60 -4.57 12.09
N PRO A 29 -15.86 -3.69 11.38
CA PRO A 29 -16.09 -3.42 9.96
C PRO A 29 -16.04 -4.69 9.13
N ALA A 30 -16.99 -4.84 8.20
CA ALA A 30 -17.04 -5.95 7.27
C ALA A 30 -17.02 -5.43 5.84
N PHE A 31 -16.42 -6.20 4.94
CA PHE A 31 -16.15 -5.79 3.57
C PHE A 31 -16.63 -6.83 2.56
N ARG A 32 -17.03 -6.32 1.40
CA ARG A 32 -17.38 -7.13 0.23
C ARG A 32 -16.60 -6.61 -0.97
N VAL A 33 -15.89 -7.51 -1.70
CA VAL A 33 -15.21 -7.13 -2.92
C VAL A 33 -16.21 -6.71 -4.01
N ASP A 34 -15.89 -5.63 -4.71
CA ASP A 34 -16.55 -5.26 -5.96
C ASP A 34 -15.72 -5.80 -7.14
N PRO A 35 -16.18 -6.87 -7.80
CA PRO A 35 -15.41 -7.48 -8.89
C PRO A 35 -15.42 -6.66 -10.18
N PHE A 36 -16.18 -5.56 -10.24
CA PHE A 36 -16.34 -4.72 -11.44
C PHE A 36 -15.65 -3.36 -11.31
N TRP A 37 -14.93 -3.12 -10.22
CA TRP A 37 -14.11 -1.93 -10.04
C TRP A 37 -12.62 -2.28 -10.25
N PRO A 38 -11.84 -1.45 -10.98
CA PRO A 38 -12.26 -0.33 -11.82
C PRO A 38 -12.93 -0.80 -13.11
N LYS A 39 -13.51 0.14 -13.86
CA LYS A 39 -14.00 -0.13 -15.22
C LYS A 39 -12.84 -0.49 -16.14
N PRO A 40 -13.08 -1.23 -17.24
CA PRO A 40 -12.05 -1.55 -18.21
C PRO A 40 -11.29 -0.30 -18.70
N LEU A 41 -9.98 -0.38 -18.72
CA LEU A 41 -9.14 0.72 -19.21
C LEU A 41 -9.31 0.93 -20.72
N PRO A 42 -9.30 2.19 -21.20
CA PRO A 42 -9.33 2.48 -22.64
C PRO A 42 -8.01 2.07 -23.31
N ASN A 43 -7.94 2.21 -24.64
CA ASN A 43 -6.73 2.07 -25.47
C ASN A 43 -6.04 0.70 -25.35
N ASN A 44 -6.75 -0.35 -24.94
CA ASN A 44 -6.18 -1.66 -24.61
C ASN A 44 -5.09 -1.59 -23.50
N TRP A 45 -5.20 -0.63 -22.59
CA TRP A 45 -4.26 -0.52 -21.49
C TRP A 45 -4.46 -1.63 -20.46
N ILE A 46 -3.34 -2.04 -19.85
CA ILE A 46 -3.31 -2.91 -18.68
C ILE A 46 -2.34 -2.37 -17.63
N PHE A 47 -2.55 -2.79 -16.38
CA PHE A 47 -1.64 -2.49 -15.28
C PHE A 47 -0.41 -3.40 -15.30
N GLY A 48 0.74 -2.83 -14.95
CA GLY A 48 1.86 -3.55 -14.36
C GLY A 48 1.66 -3.72 -12.84
N GLN A 49 2.74 -3.94 -12.10
CA GLN A 49 2.71 -3.99 -10.64
C GLN A 49 2.19 -2.68 -10.04
N ILE A 50 1.36 -2.77 -9.00
CA ILE A 50 0.83 -1.57 -8.33
C ILE A 50 1.78 -1.15 -7.23
N GLY A 51 2.55 -0.09 -7.47
CA GLY A 51 3.49 0.47 -6.51
C GLY A 51 2.81 1.25 -5.40
N GLY A 52 1.74 1.98 -5.71
CA GLY A 52 1.03 2.81 -4.73
C GLY A 52 -0.43 3.01 -5.09
N ILE A 53 -1.24 3.29 -4.08
CA ILE A 53 -2.64 3.68 -4.22
C ILE A 53 -2.97 4.77 -3.20
N ALA A 54 -3.76 5.76 -3.57
CA ALA A 54 -4.21 6.83 -2.70
C ALA A 54 -5.67 7.19 -3.01
N THR A 55 -6.34 7.78 -2.03
CA THR A 55 -7.63 8.46 -2.22
C THR A 55 -7.45 9.94 -1.97
N ASP A 56 -8.16 10.78 -2.73
CA ASP A 56 -8.18 12.22 -2.51
C ASP A 56 -9.44 12.68 -1.76
N ARG A 57 -9.55 13.97 -1.50
CA ARG A 57 -10.70 14.58 -0.82
C ARG A 57 -12.03 14.52 -1.59
N HIS A 58 -11.99 14.12 -2.85
CA HIS A 58 -13.16 13.95 -3.73
C HIS A 58 -13.57 12.47 -3.83
N ASP A 59 -12.95 11.58 -3.05
CA ASP A 59 -13.08 10.11 -3.15
C ASP A 59 -12.63 9.55 -4.50
N HIS A 60 -11.78 10.29 -5.25
CA HIS A 60 -11.12 9.72 -6.40
C HIS A 60 -9.97 8.82 -5.96
N VAL A 61 -9.71 7.79 -6.74
CA VAL A 61 -8.69 6.78 -6.45
C VAL A 61 -7.53 6.94 -7.43
N TRP A 62 -6.36 7.16 -6.87
CA TRP A 62 -5.12 7.33 -7.61
C TRP A 62 -4.31 6.05 -7.55
N VAL A 63 -3.93 5.55 -8.70
CA VAL A 63 -3.14 4.33 -8.87
C VAL A 63 -1.79 4.68 -9.47
N TYR A 64 -0.72 4.31 -8.79
CA TYR A 64 0.65 4.47 -9.25
C TYR A 64 1.23 3.09 -9.53
N GLN A 65 1.45 2.80 -10.81
CA GLN A 65 1.80 1.47 -11.28
C GLN A 65 3.13 1.46 -12.06
N ARG A 66 3.71 0.29 -12.24
CA ARG A 66 5.00 0.02 -12.86
C ARG A 66 4.84 -0.52 -14.28
N PRO A 67 4.71 0.32 -15.32
CA PRO A 67 4.50 -0.15 -16.70
C PRO A 67 5.63 -1.06 -17.20
N ARG A 68 6.87 -0.84 -16.69
CA ARG A 68 8.08 -1.60 -17.07
C ARG A 68 8.07 -3.05 -16.59
N THR A 69 7.15 -3.42 -15.68
CA THR A 69 7.03 -4.79 -15.16
C THR A 69 6.18 -5.72 -16.02
N LEU A 70 5.54 -5.18 -17.06
CA LEU A 70 4.84 -6.00 -18.04
C LEU A 70 5.84 -6.74 -18.93
N THR A 71 5.62 -8.04 -19.09
CA THR A 71 6.40 -8.91 -19.98
C THR A 71 6.01 -8.67 -21.45
N ASP A 72 6.79 -9.15 -22.40
CA ASP A 72 6.51 -8.92 -23.83
C ASP A 72 5.21 -9.60 -24.30
N ASP A 73 4.85 -10.73 -23.72
CA ASP A 73 3.58 -11.41 -23.98
C ASP A 73 2.37 -10.70 -23.35
N GLU A 74 2.53 -10.01 -22.21
CA GLU A 74 1.48 -9.17 -21.62
C GLU A 74 1.23 -7.88 -22.41
N LYS A 75 2.25 -7.33 -23.07
CA LYS A 75 2.18 -6.07 -23.82
C LYS A 75 2.31 -6.25 -25.34
N GLY A 76 1.82 -7.36 -25.89
CA GLY A 76 2.02 -7.76 -27.27
C GLY A 76 1.56 -6.75 -28.34
N ALA A 77 0.63 -5.83 -27.99
CA ALA A 77 0.25 -4.73 -28.91
C ALA A 77 1.23 -3.54 -28.87
N ALA A 78 2.20 -3.53 -27.96
CA ALA A 78 3.19 -2.45 -27.80
C ALA A 78 4.60 -2.85 -28.24
N VAL A 79 4.84 -4.10 -28.60
CA VAL A 79 6.13 -4.54 -29.18
C VAL A 79 6.18 -4.26 -30.68
N ASP A 80 7.37 -4.22 -31.26
CA ASP A 80 7.58 -3.96 -32.68
C ASP A 80 8.33 -5.13 -33.34
N PRO A 81 7.73 -5.84 -34.34
CA PRO A 81 6.33 -5.73 -34.75
C PRO A 81 5.36 -6.25 -33.70
N PRO A 82 4.09 -5.77 -33.64
CA PRO A 82 3.10 -6.25 -32.70
C PRO A 82 2.83 -7.75 -32.82
N THR A 83 2.85 -8.45 -31.68
CA THR A 83 2.59 -9.91 -31.63
C THR A 83 1.12 -10.24 -31.36
N SER A 84 0.33 -9.26 -30.91
CA SER A 84 -1.10 -9.43 -30.63
C SER A 84 -1.88 -8.11 -30.77
N LYS A 85 -3.22 -8.19 -30.71
CA LYS A 85 -4.10 -6.99 -30.71
C LYS A 85 -4.18 -6.33 -29.33
N CYS A 86 -3.93 -7.05 -28.27
CA CYS A 86 -3.85 -6.61 -26.87
C CYS A 86 -2.44 -6.91 -26.34
N CYS A 87 -1.90 -6.25 -25.37
CA CYS A 87 -2.35 -5.04 -24.71
C CYS A 87 -1.21 -4.04 -24.70
N LYS A 88 -1.42 -2.87 -24.12
CA LYS A 88 -0.40 -1.81 -23.99
C LYS A 88 -0.23 -1.44 -22.52
N PRO A 89 0.97 -1.08 -22.05
CA PRO A 89 1.15 -0.53 -20.72
C PRO A 89 0.31 0.74 -20.53
N ALA A 90 -0.45 0.84 -19.46
CA ALA A 90 -1.06 2.10 -19.04
C ALA A 90 0.03 3.11 -18.61
N PRO A 91 -0.25 4.43 -18.65
CA PRO A 91 0.62 5.42 -18.01
C PRO A 91 0.86 5.12 -16.53
N PRO A 92 1.98 5.58 -15.93
CA PRO A 92 2.32 5.26 -14.53
C PRO A 92 1.30 5.74 -13.50
N VAL A 93 0.69 6.91 -13.69
CA VAL A 93 -0.31 7.49 -12.79
C VAL A 93 -1.66 7.48 -13.46
N LEU A 94 -2.67 6.92 -12.76
CA LEU A 94 -4.07 6.90 -13.22
C LEU A 94 -4.96 7.41 -12.09
N GLU A 95 -5.96 8.23 -12.44
CA GLU A 95 -6.99 8.71 -11.55
C GLU A 95 -8.34 8.13 -11.97
N PHE A 96 -9.06 7.56 -11.01
CA PHE A 96 -10.41 7.02 -11.19
C PHE A 96 -11.41 7.78 -10.32
N ASP A 97 -12.63 7.98 -10.83
CA ASP A 97 -13.73 8.41 -9.98
C ASP A 97 -14.19 7.27 -9.03
N ALA A 98 -15.12 7.59 -8.13
CA ALA A 98 -15.64 6.61 -7.16
C ALA A 98 -16.35 5.41 -7.85
N GLU A 99 -16.90 5.60 -9.06
CA GLU A 99 -17.55 4.58 -9.88
C GLU A 99 -16.53 3.70 -10.66
N GLY A 100 -15.24 4.07 -10.65
CA GLY A 100 -14.17 3.36 -11.32
C GLY A 100 -13.96 3.75 -12.78
N ASN A 101 -14.54 4.87 -13.24
CA ASN A 101 -14.23 5.40 -14.55
C ASN A 101 -12.86 6.09 -14.52
N LEU A 102 -12.05 5.88 -15.55
CA LEU A 102 -10.79 6.60 -15.70
C LEU A 102 -11.05 8.08 -15.98
N VAL A 103 -10.55 8.94 -15.09
CA VAL A 103 -10.66 10.42 -15.23
C VAL A 103 -9.48 10.94 -16.04
N GLN A 104 -8.27 10.54 -15.69
CA GLN A 104 -7.05 10.90 -16.40
C GLN A 104 -5.93 9.89 -16.17
N ALA A 105 -4.89 9.96 -17.02
CA ALA A 105 -3.68 9.17 -16.87
C ALA A 105 -2.49 9.96 -17.41
N TRP A 106 -1.37 9.95 -16.68
CA TRP A 106 -0.16 10.69 -17.04
C TRP A 106 1.09 10.08 -16.39
N GLY A 107 2.25 10.67 -16.64
CA GLY A 107 3.53 10.33 -16.02
C GLY A 107 4.50 9.67 -16.99
N GLY A 108 5.71 9.46 -16.49
CA GLY A 108 6.87 9.01 -17.24
C GLY A 108 7.96 10.06 -17.29
N GLU A 109 9.01 9.79 -18.06
CA GLU A 109 10.16 10.70 -18.18
C GLU A 109 9.73 12.09 -18.65
N GLY A 110 10.40 13.13 -18.12
CA GLY A 110 10.09 14.51 -18.45
C GLY A 110 11.31 15.42 -18.33
N THR A 111 11.06 16.73 -18.35
CA THR A 111 12.13 17.74 -18.26
C THR A 111 12.12 18.40 -16.88
N GLY A 112 13.28 18.49 -16.26
CA GLY A 112 13.48 19.19 -14.99
C GLY A 112 13.29 18.32 -13.74
N PHE A 113 13.07 17.03 -13.90
CA PHE A 113 12.99 16.06 -12.82
C PHE A 113 13.48 14.68 -13.27
N ASP A 114 13.79 13.83 -12.29
CA ASP A 114 14.15 12.43 -12.54
C ASP A 114 12.96 11.52 -12.18
N TRP A 115 12.28 10.95 -13.20
CA TRP A 115 11.17 10.03 -12.97
C TRP A 115 11.66 8.73 -12.31
N PRO A 116 10.97 8.21 -11.27
CA PRO A 116 11.34 6.95 -10.64
C PRO A 116 11.35 5.78 -11.62
N ARG A 117 12.35 4.91 -11.49
CA ARG A 117 12.46 3.69 -12.29
C ARG A 117 11.65 2.53 -11.73
N SER A 118 11.40 2.55 -10.44
CA SER A 118 10.52 1.60 -9.75
C SER A 118 9.49 2.37 -8.95
N GLU A 119 8.40 2.70 -9.59
CA GLU A 119 7.27 3.44 -9.02
C GLU A 119 6.80 2.76 -7.71
N HIS A 120 6.64 3.56 -6.61
CA HIS A 120 6.30 2.98 -5.31
C HIS A 120 5.18 3.73 -4.61
N GLY A 121 5.46 4.71 -3.76
CA GLY A 121 4.44 5.42 -3.00
C GLY A 121 3.79 6.55 -3.78
N ILE A 122 2.49 6.76 -3.56
CA ILE A 122 1.73 7.92 -4.05
C ILE A 122 0.87 8.48 -2.91
N PHE A 123 0.75 9.78 -2.88
CA PHE A 123 -0.15 10.51 -1.98
C PHE A 123 -0.72 11.73 -2.70
N VAL A 124 -1.97 12.09 -2.41
CA VAL A 124 -2.60 13.31 -2.92
C VAL A 124 -2.93 14.19 -1.73
N ASP A 125 -2.42 15.42 -1.73
CA ASP A 125 -2.62 16.37 -0.66
C ASP A 125 -3.93 17.16 -0.78
N ALA A 126 -4.25 17.95 0.23
CA ALA A 126 -5.50 18.73 0.25
C ALA A 126 -5.56 19.85 -0.80
N ASN A 127 -4.45 20.16 -1.46
CA ASN A 127 -4.36 21.11 -2.57
C ASN A 127 -4.43 20.40 -3.94
N ASP A 128 -4.75 19.11 -3.94
CA ASP A 128 -4.77 18.23 -5.12
C ASP A 128 -3.40 18.04 -5.78
N HIS A 129 -2.30 18.28 -5.04
CA HIS A 129 -0.97 17.94 -5.53
C HIS A 129 -0.67 16.45 -5.30
N VAL A 130 0.01 15.86 -6.26
CA VAL A 130 0.34 14.44 -6.29
C VAL A 130 1.82 14.26 -5.96
N TRP A 131 2.08 13.57 -4.86
CA TRP A 131 3.41 13.25 -4.37
C TRP A 131 3.74 11.80 -4.68
N ILE A 132 4.87 11.56 -5.34
CA ILE A 132 5.30 10.22 -5.74
C ILE A 132 6.72 9.93 -5.28
N ALA A 133 6.98 8.65 -5.01
CA ALA A 133 8.29 8.12 -4.61
C ALA A 133 8.62 6.86 -5.41
N GLY A 134 9.88 6.44 -5.36
CA GLY A 134 10.34 5.23 -6.01
C GLY A 134 11.38 4.48 -5.20
N ASN A 135 11.63 3.20 -5.54
CA ASN A 135 12.51 2.34 -4.77
C ASN A 135 13.58 1.59 -5.58
N ASP A 136 13.82 1.98 -6.84
CA ASP A 136 14.93 1.40 -7.61
C ASP A 136 16.27 1.67 -6.92
N LYS A 137 17.10 0.61 -6.82
CA LYS A 137 18.34 0.66 -6.02
C LYS A 137 19.42 1.56 -6.61
N ASP A 138 19.40 1.78 -7.91
CA ASP A 138 20.44 2.49 -8.64
C ASP A 138 19.97 3.90 -9.08
N ASN A 139 18.68 4.22 -8.91
CA ASN A 139 18.12 5.47 -9.41
C ASN A 139 17.29 6.25 -8.39
N ASP A 140 16.41 5.61 -7.61
CA ASP A 140 15.33 6.31 -6.92
C ASP A 140 15.76 6.79 -5.52
N ALA A 141 16.17 8.05 -5.42
CA ALA A 141 16.53 8.71 -4.18
C ALA A 141 15.87 10.11 -4.07
N GLN A 142 14.68 10.24 -4.64
CA GLN A 142 13.90 11.49 -4.70
C GLN A 142 12.42 11.25 -4.43
N VAL A 143 11.75 12.31 -4.00
CA VAL A 143 10.29 12.48 -3.97
C VAL A 143 9.95 13.60 -4.94
N LEU A 144 8.93 13.40 -5.76
CA LEU A 144 8.45 14.37 -6.73
C LEU A 144 7.06 14.86 -6.37
N GLU A 145 6.80 16.15 -6.60
CA GLU A 145 5.51 16.78 -6.51
C GLU A 145 5.02 17.24 -7.88
N PHE A 146 3.78 16.93 -8.19
CA PHE A 146 3.08 17.34 -9.40
C PHE A 146 1.75 18.01 -9.07
N THR A 147 1.22 18.83 -9.99
CA THR A 147 -0.19 19.21 -9.94
C THR A 147 -1.06 18.00 -10.26
N ARG A 148 -2.36 18.10 -10.04
CA ARG A 148 -3.35 17.07 -10.39
C ARG A 148 -3.21 16.59 -11.84
N GLU A 149 -2.94 17.50 -12.76
CA GLU A 149 -2.81 17.25 -14.20
C GLU A 149 -1.43 16.72 -14.62
N GLY A 150 -0.54 16.43 -13.65
CA GLY A 150 0.80 15.91 -13.92
C GLY A 150 1.84 16.94 -14.34
N LYS A 151 1.61 18.23 -14.04
CA LYS A 151 2.65 19.27 -14.24
C LYS A 151 3.63 19.22 -13.08
N PHE A 152 4.92 19.09 -13.36
CA PHE A 152 5.98 19.08 -12.35
C PHE A 152 6.01 20.38 -11.52
N VAL A 153 6.14 20.23 -10.20
CA VAL A 153 6.22 21.31 -9.22
C VAL A 153 7.61 21.37 -8.61
N LYS A 154 8.05 20.28 -7.92
CA LYS A 154 9.38 20.21 -7.30
C LYS A 154 9.88 18.78 -7.13
N GLN A 155 11.19 18.67 -6.86
CA GLN A 155 11.88 17.45 -6.45
C GLN A 155 12.59 17.68 -5.13
N ILE A 156 12.46 16.72 -4.20
CA ILE A 156 13.21 16.66 -2.94
C ILE A 156 14.11 15.44 -2.99
N GLY A 157 15.38 15.59 -2.64
CA GLY A 157 16.39 14.56 -2.89
C GLY A 157 16.96 14.64 -4.31
N GLU A 158 17.84 13.73 -4.65
CA GLU A 158 18.57 13.70 -5.92
C GLU A 158 18.69 12.25 -6.40
N ALA A 159 18.25 11.98 -7.62
CA ALA A 159 18.35 10.65 -8.21
C ALA A 159 19.80 10.14 -8.21
N ARG A 160 19.99 8.87 -7.92
CA ARG A 160 21.30 8.21 -7.91
C ARG A 160 22.28 8.71 -6.84
N HIS A 161 21.80 9.49 -5.87
CA HIS A 161 22.65 10.02 -4.81
C HIS A 161 22.03 9.80 -3.42
N THR A 162 22.78 9.17 -2.51
CA THR A 162 22.40 8.97 -1.11
C THR A 162 23.62 9.12 -0.20
N GLU A 163 23.40 9.56 1.03
CA GLU A 163 24.45 9.73 2.06
C GLU A 163 24.09 9.01 3.37
N GLY A 164 23.15 8.06 3.30
CA GLY A 164 22.69 7.29 4.44
C GLY A 164 21.62 7.98 5.27
N SER A 165 21.21 7.28 6.33
CA SER A 165 20.02 7.63 7.14
C SER A 165 20.16 8.91 7.96
N ASN A 166 21.36 9.48 8.10
CA ASN A 166 21.58 10.71 8.84
C ASN A 166 21.80 11.95 7.95
N SER A 167 21.68 11.81 6.62
CA SER A 167 21.72 12.96 5.72
C SER A 167 20.53 13.88 5.94
N THR A 168 20.76 15.19 5.93
CA THR A 168 19.70 16.21 6.03
C THR A 168 19.26 16.72 4.66
N ARG A 169 19.85 16.20 3.58
CA ARG A 169 19.61 16.65 2.21
C ARG A 169 19.14 15.52 1.30
N TYR A 170 19.76 14.35 1.39
CA TYR A 170 19.54 13.26 0.45
C TYR A 170 18.68 12.16 1.05
N LEU A 171 17.93 11.49 0.18
CA LEU A 171 17.08 10.35 0.50
C LEU A 171 17.77 9.04 0.10
N GLY A 172 17.23 7.94 0.59
CA GLY A 172 17.73 6.60 0.27
C GLY A 172 16.60 5.67 -0.15
N ARG A 173 16.02 5.86 -1.34
CA ARG A 173 14.94 5.01 -1.87
C ARG A 173 13.67 5.09 -1.01
N PRO A 174 12.99 6.25 -1.04
CA PRO A 174 11.80 6.49 -0.24
C PRO A 174 10.65 5.56 -0.67
N ALA A 175 9.97 4.98 0.30
CA ALA A 175 8.83 4.10 0.06
C ALA A 175 7.55 4.90 -0.12
N LEU A 176 7.30 5.89 0.74
CA LEU A 176 6.07 6.69 0.74
C LEU A 176 6.38 8.08 1.30
N ALA A 177 5.73 9.09 0.75
CA ALA A 177 5.72 10.44 1.27
C ALA A 177 4.26 10.90 1.45
N ILE A 178 3.96 11.57 2.58
CA ILE A 178 2.63 12.12 2.88
C ILE A 178 2.77 13.52 3.46
N VAL A 179 1.77 14.37 3.24
CA VAL A 179 1.74 15.74 3.77
C VAL A 179 0.83 15.83 4.99
N ASP A 180 1.34 16.42 6.06
CA ASP A 180 0.54 16.96 7.16
C ASP A 180 0.16 18.39 6.83
N GLU A 181 -1.04 18.59 6.38
CA GLU A 181 -1.56 19.91 5.96
C GLU A 181 -1.54 20.93 7.10
N SER A 182 -1.81 20.49 8.32
CA SER A 182 -1.90 21.37 9.48
C SER A 182 -0.56 22.00 9.86
N ALA A 183 0.53 21.30 9.59
CA ALA A 183 1.90 21.73 9.88
C ALA A 183 2.70 22.13 8.62
N HIS A 184 2.14 21.89 7.42
CA HIS A 184 2.85 22.01 6.14
C HIS A 184 4.14 21.18 6.12
N GLU A 185 4.08 19.95 6.63
CA GLU A 185 5.21 19.05 6.74
C GLU A 185 5.03 17.81 5.85
N LEU A 186 6.08 17.49 5.11
CA LEU A 186 6.19 16.27 4.31
C LEU A 186 6.93 15.21 5.12
N TYR A 187 6.23 14.14 5.48
CA TYR A 187 6.80 12.97 6.15
C TYR A 187 7.15 11.92 5.10
N VAL A 188 8.38 11.46 5.11
CA VAL A 188 8.89 10.47 4.17
C VAL A 188 9.33 9.21 4.92
N ALA A 189 8.74 8.07 4.57
CA ALA A 189 9.26 6.75 4.92
C ALA A 189 10.46 6.46 4.02
N ASP A 190 11.64 6.89 4.44
CA ASP A 190 12.88 6.78 3.68
C ASP A 190 13.56 5.45 4.04
N GLY A 191 13.04 4.35 3.43
CA GLY A 191 13.17 3.04 4.02
C GLY A 191 13.85 1.95 3.21
N TYR A 192 13.89 1.99 1.88
CA TYR A 192 14.52 0.92 1.11
C TYR A 192 16.05 0.99 1.09
N GLY A 193 16.62 2.18 1.16
CA GLY A 193 18.06 2.40 1.29
C GLY A 193 18.44 2.87 2.69
N ASN A 194 17.66 3.74 3.27
CA ASN A 194 17.80 4.28 4.62
C ASN A 194 16.88 3.57 5.63
N LYS A 195 16.96 3.94 6.93
CA LYS A 195 16.20 3.32 8.04
C LYS A 195 15.57 4.38 8.92
N ARG A 196 14.73 5.25 8.32
CA ARG A 196 14.22 6.43 9.03
C ARG A 196 12.87 6.92 8.53
N ILE A 197 12.24 7.75 9.37
CA ILE A 197 11.32 8.77 8.91
C ILE A 197 12.11 10.08 8.84
N VAL A 198 11.95 10.81 7.74
CA VAL A 198 12.50 12.18 7.60
C VAL A 198 11.39 13.13 7.25
N VAL A 199 11.45 14.33 7.81
CA VAL A 199 10.44 15.38 7.66
C VAL A 199 11.07 16.61 7.03
N PHE A 200 10.40 17.09 5.98
CA PHE A 200 10.73 18.34 5.30
C PHE A 200 9.58 19.34 5.42
N ASP A 201 9.86 20.60 5.23
CA ASP A 201 8.82 21.58 4.93
C ASP A 201 8.23 21.28 3.55
N ALA A 202 6.90 21.08 3.48
CA ALA A 202 6.24 20.68 2.23
C ALA A 202 6.28 21.78 1.15
N ARG A 203 6.42 23.05 1.53
CA ARG A 203 6.44 24.19 0.60
C ARG A 203 7.85 24.48 0.09
N SER A 204 8.83 24.60 1.00
CA SER A 204 10.21 24.96 0.65
C SER A 204 11.09 23.74 0.29
N GLY A 205 10.75 22.52 0.77
CA GLY A 205 11.60 21.35 0.69
C GLY A 205 12.75 21.36 1.71
N GLU A 206 12.77 22.31 2.66
CA GLU A 206 13.81 22.37 3.68
C GLU A 206 13.66 21.27 4.72
N TYR A 207 14.79 20.67 5.12
CA TYR A 207 14.86 19.68 6.18
C TYR A 207 14.36 20.25 7.52
N ARG A 208 13.57 19.43 8.25
CA ARG A 208 13.08 19.73 9.59
C ARG A 208 13.68 18.82 10.66
N ARG A 209 13.52 17.51 10.52
CA ARG A 209 13.97 16.49 11.48
C ARG A 209 13.92 15.09 10.87
N HIS A 210 14.55 14.14 11.53
CA HIS A 210 14.40 12.72 11.23
C HIS A 210 14.60 11.86 12.48
N TRP A 211 14.14 10.62 12.44
CA TRP A 211 14.34 9.64 13.50
C TRP A 211 14.30 8.20 12.96
N GLY A 212 14.94 7.30 13.68
CA GLY A 212 14.90 5.86 13.50
C GLY A 212 13.92 5.19 14.44
N ALA A 213 14.02 3.89 14.59
CA ALA A 213 13.18 3.13 15.53
C ALA A 213 13.32 3.68 16.96
N TYR A 214 12.20 3.66 17.70
CA TYR A 214 12.09 4.17 19.08
C TYR A 214 12.41 5.67 19.22
N GLY A 215 12.41 6.43 18.15
CA GLY A 215 12.79 7.85 18.16
C GLY A 215 14.30 8.08 18.28
N ALA A 216 15.08 7.04 18.18
CA ALA A 216 16.54 7.12 18.25
C ALA A 216 17.15 7.67 16.96
N LYS A 217 18.42 8.09 17.03
CA LYS A 217 19.20 8.39 15.83
C LYS A 217 19.28 7.13 14.96
N PRO A 218 18.99 7.23 13.63
CA PRO A 218 19.11 6.09 12.73
C PRO A 218 20.50 5.47 12.73
N ASP A 219 20.54 4.13 12.66
CA ASP A 219 21.74 3.35 12.54
C ASP A 219 21.71 2.52 11.24
N ASP A 220 22.67 2.76 10.36
CA ASP A 220 22.75 2.09 9.05
C ASP A 220 23.40 0.71 9.10
N ALA A 221 23.90 0.29 10.28
CA ALA A 221 24.43 -1.06 10.44
C ALA A 221 23.41 -2.13 10.03
N ASP A 222 23.88 -3.16 9.34
CA ASP A 222 23.01 -4.28 8.94
C ASP A 222 22.58 -5.09 10.19
N PRO A 223 21.28 -5.13 10.51
CA PRO A 223 20.79 -5.91 11.66
C PRO A 223 20.76 -7.42 11.39
N GLY A 224 21.29 -7.88 10.26
CA GLY A 224 21.22 -9.27 9.82
C GLY A 224 19.82 -9.71 9.38
N LYS A 225 19.61 -11.01 9.21
CA LYS A 225 18.28 -11.56 8.88
C LYS A 225 17.35 -11.45 10.07
N TYR A 226 16.05 -11.26 9.78
CA TYR A 226 15.02 -11.31 10.82
C TYR A 226 14.92 -12.73 11.40
N ASP A 227 14.92 -12.81 12.73
CA ASP A 227 14.69 -14.02 13.48
C ASP A 227 13.68 -13.73 14.61
N PRO A 228 12.47 -14.34 14.56
CA PRO A 228 11.45 -14.13 15.58
C PRO A 228 11.86 -14.63 16.97
N GLY A 229 12.88 -15.52 17.08
CA GLY A 229 13.43 -15.98 18.33
C GLY A 229 14.52 -15.08 18.92
N ALA A 230 14.98 -14.07 18.18
CA ALA A 230 16.00 -13.13 18.64
C ALA A 230 15.37 -11.99 19.46
N PRO A 231 16.17 -11.25 20.26
CA PRO A 231 15.70 -10.03 20.90
C PRO A 231 15.17 -9.01 19.87
N ILE A 232 14.15 -8.28 20.26
CA ILE A 232 13.51 -7.24 19.42
C ILE A 232 14.57 -6.24 18.94
N ALA A 233 14.63 -6.03 17.61
CA ALA A 233 15.57 -5.13 16.99
C ALA A 233 15.38 -3.68 17.47
N LYS A 234 16.47 -3.01 17.85
CA LYS A 234 16.45 -1.62 18.34
C LYS A 234 16.52 -0.59 17.20
N GLN A 235 16.58 -1.03 15.97
CA GLN A 235 16.55 -0.19 14.76
C GLN A 235 15.55 -0.73 13.77
N PHE A 236 15.13 0.11 12.81
CA PHE A 236 14.33 -0.31 11.69
C PHE A 236 15.12 -1.27 10.79
N ARG A 237 14.39 -2.18 10.14
CA ARG A 237 14.90 -2.95 9.00
C ARG A 237 14.44 -2.32 7.70
N ASN A 238 15.20 -2.53 6.64
CA ASN A 238 14.76 -2.14 5.31
C ASN A 238 13.68 -3.11 4.77
N PRO A 239 12.55 -2.58 4.27
CA PRO A 239 12.25 -1.16 4.25
C PRO A 239 11.46 -0.67 5.48
N VAL A 240 11.64 0.61 5.83
CA VAL A 240 10.61 1.41 6.49
C VAL A 240 9.57 1.70 5.41
N HIS A 241 8.46 0.96 5.41
CA HIS A 241 7.64 0.81 4.20
C HIS A 241 6.49 1.80 4.09
N CYS A 242 5.90 2.20 5.20
CA CYS A 242 4.84 3.19 5.22
C CYS A 242 5.05 4.24 6.32
N VAL A 243 4.43 5.40 6.11
CA VAL A 243 4.16 6.40 7.13
C VAL A 243 2.72 6.87 6.97
N ARG A 244 1.96 6.94 8.07
CA ARG A 244 0.58 7.42 8.10
C ARG A 244 0.37 8.30 9.33
N ILE A 245 -0.49 9.32 9.23
CA ILE A 245 -0.78 10.22 10.35
C ILE A 245 -2.26 10.10 10.68
N SER A 246 -2.55 9.82 11.96
CA SER A 246 -3.91 9.78 12.46
C SER A 246 -4.47 11.19 12.72
N ARG A 247 -5.79 11.33 12.84
CA ARG A 247 -6.46 12.62 13.09
C ARG A 247 -6.02 13.28 14.39
N ASP A 248 -5.66 12.49 15.39
CA ASP A 248 -5.12 12.97 16.68
C ASP A 248 -3.59 13.25 16.64
N GLY A 249 -2.99 13.19 15.44
CA GLY A 249 -1.62 13.62 15.19
C GLY A 249 -0.54 12.60 15.55
N LEU A 250 -0.88 11.33 15.70
CA LEU A 250 0.11 10.26 15.87
C LEU A 250 0.62 9.76 14.52
N VAL A 251 1.91 9.48 14.45
CA VAL A 251 2.62 9.00 13.25
C VAL A 251 2.84 7.51 13.36
N TYR A 252 2.23 6.74 12.46
CA TYR A 252 2.33 5.28 12.38
C TYR A 252 3.35 4.91 11.30
N VAL A 253 4.29 4.04 11.63
CA VAL A 253 5.44 3.69 10.78
C VAL A 253 5.53 2.18 10.60
N CYS A 254 5.47 1.69 9.37
CA CYS A 254 5.61 0.27 9.05
C CYS A 254 7.10 -0.13 9.05
N ASP A 255 7.51 -0.91 10.01
CA ASP A 255 8.81 -1.58 10.06
C ASP A 255 8.64 -3.02 9.56
N ARG A 256 8.46 -3.12 8.22
CA ARG A 256 7.90 -4.27 7.53
C ARG A 256 8.57 -5.59 7.87
N VAL A 257 9.89 -5.66 7.74
CA VAL A 257 10.67 -6.90 7.95
C VAL A 257 10.88 -7.24 9.43
N ASN A 258 10.59 -6.32 10.34
CA ASN A 258 10.52 -6.60 11.78
C ASN A 258 9.13 -7.04 12.24
N ASP A 259 8.19 -7.27 11.31
CA ASP A 259 6.81 -7.69 11.59
C ASP A 259 6.10 -6.81 12.62
N ARG A 260 6.31 -5.48 12.53
CA ARG A 260 5.77 -4.52 13.48
C ARG A 260 5.46 -3.17 12.83
N PHE A 261 4.65 -2.40 13.52
CA PHE A 261 4.60 -0.96 13.32
C PHE A 261 4.88 -0.22 14.62
N GLN A 262 5.47 0.95 14.50
CA GLN A 262 5.73 1.83 15.64
C GLN A 262 4.93 3.11 15.51
N VAL A 263 4.53 3.67 16.66
CA VAL A 263 3.73 4.89 16.77
C VAL A 263 4.57 5.97 17.43
N PHE A 264 4.53 7.18 16.86
CA PHE A 264 5.31 8.32 17.32
C PHE A 264 4.44 9.57 17.45
N GLY A 265 4.87 10.52 18.26
CA GLY A 265 4.47 11.91 18.11
C GLY A 265 5.08 12.54 16.85
N LYS A 266 4.52 13.66 16.40
CA LYS A 266 5.03 14.41 15.22
C LYS A 266 6.47 14.89 15.41
N ASP A 267 6.94 15.00 16.65
CA ASP A 267 8.32 15.35 17.04
C ASP A 267 9.30 14.16 16.96
N GLY A 268 8.83 12.95 16.64
CA GLY A 268 9.61 11.72 16.60
C GLY A 268 9.70 10.99 17.94
N ARG A 269 9.04 11.47 19.00
CA ARG A 269 8.98 10.80 20.30
C ARG A 269 8.19 9.50 20.19
N PHE A 270 8.82 8.39 20.55
CA PHE A 270 8.20 7.06 20.57
C PHE A 270 7.00 7.01 21.54
N VAL A 271 5.91 6.40 21.11
CA VAL A 271 4.67 6.22 21.87
C VAL A 271 4.37 4.76 22.12
N ALA A 272 4.33 3.94 21.07
CA ALA A 272 3.93 2.53 21.18
C ALA A 272 4.52 1.69 20.03
N GLU A 273 4.50 0.37 20.22
CA GLU A 273 4.87 -0.63 19.24
C GLU A 273 3.88 -1.78 19.24
N TYR A 274 3.56 -2.30 18.08
CA TYR A 274 2.68 -3.44 17.92
C TYR A 274 3.28 -4.41 16.90
N ALA A 275 3.45 -5.67 17.31
CA ALA A 275 3.84 -6.76 16.41
C ALA A 275 2.61 -7.32 15.70
N LEU A 276 2.79 -7.75 14.45
CA LEU A 276 1.78 -8.42 13.66
C LEU A 276 2.40 -9.65 13.00
N ASP A 277 1.82 -10.83 13.25
CA ASP A 277 2.31 -12.10 12.72
C ASP A 277 3.84 -12.26 12.83
N PRO A 278 4.41 -12.16 14.05
CA PRO A 278 5.85 -12.02 14.28
C PRO A 278 6.67 -13.25 13.84
N ASN A 279 6.04 -14.31 13.36
CA ASN A 279 6.70 -15.46 12.76
C ASN A 279 6.80 -15.36 11.23
N THR A 280 6.33 -14.28 10.64
CA THR A 280 6.46 -14.03 9.20
C THR A 280 7.92 -13.74 8.88
N ARG A 281 8.47 -14.52 7.96
CA ARG A 281 9.87 -14.38 7.53
C ARG A 281 9.93 -13.79 6.13
N PHE A 282 11.14 -13.63 5.62
CA PHE A 282 11.42 -13.16 4.26
C PHE A 282 11.21 -11.65 4.11
N VAL A 283 10.01 -11.18 3.73
CA VAL A 283 9.74 -9.75 3.47
C VAL A 283 8.83 -9.09 4.51
N GLY A 284 8.42 -9.84 5.55
CA GLY A 284 7.67 -9.33 6.70
C GLY A 284 6.18 -9.12 6.44
N SER A 285 5.43 -8.81 7.51
CA SER A 285 3.97 -8.78 7.54
C SER A 285 3.36 -7.38 7.41
N VAL A 286 4.04 -6.32 7.84
CA VAL A 286 3.44 -4.97 7.93
C VAL A 286 3.78 -4.12 6.71
N TRP A 287 2.94 -4.19 5.67
CA TRP A 287 3.21 -3.52 4.40
C TRP A 287 2.60 -2.12 4.32
N ASP A 288 1.35 -1.95 4.71
CA ASP A 288 0.69 -0.64 4.72
C ASP A 288 -0.35 -0.58 5.85
N ILE A 289 -0.74 0.64 6.24
CA ILE A 289 -1.71 0.89 7.31
C ILE A 289 -2.76 1.88 6.81
N GLY A 290 -4.02 1.63 7.17
CA GLY A 290 -5.12 2.56 7.00
C GLY A 290 -5.93 2.71 8.27
N PHE A 291 -6.68 3.79 8.40
CA PHE A 291 -7.53 4.08 9.54
C PHE A 291 -9.01 3.99 9.17
N SER A 292 -9.84 3.52 10.11
CA SER A 292 -11.29 3.63 9.94
C SER A 292 -11.74 5.10 9.91
N THR A 293 -12.88 5.34 9.27
CA THR A 293 -13.37 6.69 8.99
C THR A 293 -14.20 7.30 10.12
N ASP A 294 -14.50 6.53 11.18
CA ASP A 294 -15.14 7.07 12.39
C ASP A 294 -14.28 8.17 13.04
N PRO A 295 -14.87 9.08 13.82
CA PRO A 295 -14.16 10.22 14.41
C PRO A 295 -12.94 9.82 15.24
N GLU A 296 -13.03 8.75 15.99
CA GLU A 296 -11.99 8.22 16.87
C GLU A 296 -10.95 7.38 16.13
N GLN A 297 -11.22 7.04 14.83
CA GLN A 297 -10.41 6.08 14.07
C GLN A 297 -10.17 4.80 14.86
N LYS A 298 -11.26 4.19 15.31
CA LYS A 298 -11.26 3.06 16.24
C LYS A 298 -10.48 1.86 15.74
N TYR A 299 -10.47 1.65 14.41
CA TYR A 299 -9.82 0.51 13.79
C TYR A 299 -8.62 0.92 12.95
N LEU A 300 -7.60 0.07 12.98
CA LEU A 300 -6.51 0.04 12.00
C LEU A 300 -6.74 -1.12 11.05
N PHE A 301 -6.50 -0.88 9.78
CA PHE A 301 -6.38 -1.91 8.76
C PHE A 301 -4.91 -2.03 8.40
N VAL A 302 -4.36 -3.25 8.49
CA VAL A 302 -2.96 -3.49 8.18
C VAL A 302 -2.88 -4.49 7.02
N ALA A 303 -2.29 -4.06 5.91
CA ALA A 303 -2.02 -4.92 4.77
C ALA A 303 -0.84 -5.83 5.08
N ASP A 304 -1.07 -7.15 5.01
CA ASP A 304 -0.03 -8.17 5.08
C ASP A 304 0.18 -8.78 3.69
N GLY A 305 1.19 -8.30 3.00
CA GLY A 305 1.49 -8.76 1.63
C GLY A 305 2.09 -10.15 1.59
N THR A 306 2.75 -10.59 2.64
CA THR A 306 3.36 -11.93 2.71
C THR A 306 2.30 -13.01 2.95
N ASN A 307 1.38 -12.76 3.89
CA ASN A 307 0.30 -13.71 4.20
C ASN A 307 -0.97 -13.45 3.37
N ASN A 308 -0.98 -12.37 2.56
CA ASN A 308 -2.06 -12.03 1.62
C ASN A 308 -3.42 -11.85 2.29
N GLN A 309 -3.45 -11.00 3.32
CA GLN A 309 -4.66 -10.66 4.05
C GLN A 309 -4.61 -9.21 4.58
N ILE A 310 -5.75 -8.69 4.99
CA ILE A 310 -5.84 -7.43 5.72
C ILE A 310 -6.30 -7.76 7.14
N HIS A 311 -5.51 -7.32 8.12
CA HIS A 311 -5.84 -7.41 9.53
C HIS A 311 -6.66 -6.20 9.96
N ILE A 312 -7.61 -6.41 10.86
CA ILE A 312 -8.41 -5.37 11.51
C ILE A 312 -8.02 -5.35 12.98
N LEU A 313 -7.37 -4.27 13.41
CA LEU A 313 -6.91 -4.13 14.78
C LEU A 313 -7.68 -3.02 15.49
N LEU A 314 -7.86 -3.13 16.82
CA LEU A 314 -8.25 -1.99 17.64
C LEU A 314 -7.07 -1.02 17.74
N ARG A 315 -7.27 0.24 17.35
CA ARG A 315 -6.21 1.26 17.36
C ARG A 315 -5.68 1.57 18.75
N GLU A 316 -6.52 1.48 19.78
CA GLU A 316 -6.14 1.81 21.15
C GLU A 316 -5.08 0.88 21.76
N ASN A 317 -5.06 -0.40 21.35
CA ASN A 317 -4.21 -1.42 21.99
C ASN A 317 -3.59 -2.43 21.02
N GLY A 318 -3.86 -2.31 19.70
CA GLY A 318 -3.33 -3.20 18.68
C GLY A 318 -3.95 -4.61 18.66
N ALA A 319 -5.01 -4.86 19.44
CA ALA A 319 -5.65 -6.17 19.46
C ALA A 319 -6.33 -6.48 18.13
N GLU A 320 -6.02 -7.64 17.55
CA GLU A 320 -6.70 -8.12 16.34
C GLU A 320 -8.14 -8.52 16.66
N VAL A 321 -9.07 -8.01 15.86
CA VAL A 321 -10.51 -8.27 15.99
C VAL A 321 -11.11 -8.89 14.73
N GLY A 322 -10.34 -9.05 13.67
CA GLY A 322 -10.75 -9.71 12.45
C GLY A 322 -9.70 -9.62 11.34
N THR A 323 -9.91 -10.44 10.32
CA THR A 323 -9.10 -10.43 9.08
C THR A 323 -10.00 -10.66 7.88
N PHE A 324 -9.59 -10.24 6.71
CA PHE A 324 -10.23 -10.62 5.45
C PHE A 324 -9.23 -10.74 4.31
N GLY A 325 -9.64 -11.42 3.24
CA GLY A 325 -8.77 -11.78 2.15
C GLY A 325 -8.00 -13.07 2.42
N ARG A 326 -7.39 -13.60 1.39
CA ARG A 326 -6.52 -14.78 1.41
C ARG A 326 -5.70 -14.81 0.13
N GLN A 327 -4.69 -15.66 0.09
CA GLN A 327 -3.91 -15.86 -1.14
C GLN A 327 -4.77 -16.41 -2.27
N GLY A 328 -4.64 -15.81 -3.45
CA GLY A 328 -5.28 -16.27 -4.67
C GLY A 328 -5.37 -15.19 -5.74
N ARG A 329 -6.11 -15.49 -6.81
CA ARG A 329 -6.24 -14.59 -7.97
C ARG A 329 -7.69 -14.23 -8.33
N ASN A 330 -8.67 -14.76 -7.59
CA ASN A 330 -10.06 -14.38 -7.77
C ASN A 330 -10.33 -13.02 -7.11
N ALA A 331 -11.49 -12.44 -7.40
CA ALA A 331 -11.95 -11.23 -6.73
C ALA A 331 -12.05 -11.49 -5.20
N GLY A 332 -11.50 -10.58 -4.40
CA GLY A 332 -11.43 -10.71 -2.95
C GLY A 332 -10.25 -11.53 -2.42
N GLU A 333 -9.45 -12.13 -3.30
CA GLU A 333 -8.19 -12.77 -2.94
C GLU A 333 -7.02 -11.85 -3.27
N PHE A 334 -5.85 -12.04 -2.66
CA PHE A 334 -4.65 -11.24 -2.86
C PHE A 334 -3.50 -12.09 -3.40
N HIS A 335 -2.63 -11.42 -4.15
CA HIS A 335 -1.35 -11.98 -4.53
C HIS A 335 -0.28 -10.89 -4.45
N TRP A 336 0.48 -10.89 -3.36
CA TRP A 336 1.38 -9.83 -2.97
C TRP A 336 0.65 -8.48 -2.78
N LEU A 337 -0.30 -8.47 -1.85
CA LEU A 337 -0.95 -7.24 -1.39
C LEU A 337 0.10 -6.24 -0.93
N HIS A 338 0.21 -5.11 -1.63
CA HIS A 338 1.32 -4.18 -1.43
C HIS A 338 0.92 -2.90 -0.70
N THR A 339 -0.22 -2.36 -1.06
CA THR A 339 -0.65 -1.04 -0.63
C THR A 339 -2.16 -0.97 -0.53
N MET A 340 -2.66 -0.04 0.30
CA MET A 340 -4.09 0.23 0.39
C MET A 340 -4.38 1.71 0.60
N ALA A 341 -5.59 2.13 0.20
CA ALA A 341 -6.16 3.44 0.50
C ALA A 341 -7.61 3.28 0.95
N ILE A 342 -8.12 4.26 1.68
CA ILE A 342 -9.48 4.23 2.24
C ILE A 342 -10.18 5.53 1.88
N ASP A 343 -11.37 5.45 1.27
CA ASP A 343 -12.18 6.61 0.93
C ASP A 343 -12.98 7.14 2.14
N SER A 344 -13.68 8.25 1.98
CA SER A 344 -14.49 8.87 3.05
C SER A 344 -15.63 7.99 3.54
N ARG A 345 -16.09 7.04 2.72
CA ARG A 345 -17.15 6.07 3.05
C ARG A 345 -16.62 4.84 3.79
N GLY A 346 -15.30 4.70 3.88
CA GLY A 346 -14.61 3.57 4.50
C GLY A 346 -14.45 2.37 3.58
N ASN A 347 -14.62 2.51 2.27
CA ASN A 347 -14.23 1.48 1.31
C ASN A 347 -12.71 1.38 1.25
N ILE A 348 -12.21 0.16 1.10
CA ILE A 348 -10.78 -0.10 1.00
C ILE A 348 -10.43 -0.41 -0.46
N PHE A 349 -9.43 0.29 -0.97
CA PHE A 349 -8.83 0.02 -2.29
C PHE A 349 -7.46 -0.60 -2.08
N THR A 350 -7.13 -1.62 -2.85
CA THR A 350 -5.88 -2.37 -2.70
C THR A 350 -5.13 -2.50 -4.01
N GLY A 351 -3.80 -2.56 -3.92
CA GLY A 351 -2.92 -2.81 -5.04
C GLY A 351 -2.00 -3.99 -4.79
N ASP A 352 -1.92 -4.91 -5.76
CA ASP A 352 -1.03 -6.07 -5.74
C ASP A 352 0.23 -5.82 -6.59
N VAL A 353 1.39 -6.18 -6.05
CA VAL A 353 2.68 -6.19 -6.78
C VAL A 353 2.99 -7.57 -7.36
N ASP A 354 4.24 -7.75 -7.79
CA ASP A 354 4.76 -8.97 -8.40
C ASP A 354 3.85 -9.43 -9.55
N THR A 355 3.43 -10.66 -9.58
CA THR A 355 2.54 -11.19 -10.62
C THR A 355 1.04 -10.95 -10.32
N GLY A 356 0.72 -10.23 -9.26
CA GLY A 356 -0.65 -9.79 -8.94
C GLY A 356 -1.19 -8.76 -9.94
N LYS A 357 -0.46 -7.65 -10.11
CA LYS A 357 -0.70 -6.61 -11.13
C LYS A 357 -2.15 -6.15 -11.25
N ARG A 358 -2.81 -5.89 -10.13
CA ARG A 358 -4.23 -5.50 -10.11
C ARG A 358 -4.56 -4.56 -8.99
N VAL A 359 -5.69 -3.88 -9.14
CA VAL A 359 -6.36 -3.10 -8.11
C VAL A 359 -7.71 -3.71 -7.80
N GLN A 360 -8.18 -3.59 -6.56
CA GLN A 360 -9.50 -4.05 -6.14
C GLN A 360 -10.14 -3.03 -5.20
N ARG A 361 -11.48 -2.95 -5.21
CA ARG A 361 -12.29 -2.23 -4.23
C ARG A 361 -13.00 -3.22 -3.32
N PHE A 362 -12.94 -2.95 -2.03
CA PHE A 362 -13.72 -3.63 -0.99
C PHE A 362 -14.69 -2.64 -0.39
N GLU A 363 -15.97 -2.81 -0.70
CA GLU A 363 -17.04 -1.99 -0.16
C GLU A 363 -17.27 -2.31 1.31
N ARG A 364 -17.33 -1.27 2.14
CA ARG A 364 -17.75 -1.41 3.53
C ARG A 364 -19.24 -1.74 3.58
N VAL A 365 -19.60 -2.86 4.18
CA VAL A 365 -20.99 -3.34 4.29
C VAL A 365 -21.55 -3.24 5.70
N ARG A 366 -20.68 -2.92 6.68
CA ARG A 366 -21.04 -2.66 8.07
C ARG A 366 -19.99 -1.77 8.75
#